data_6ada5db316f93b78127e732115cc08cc
#
_entry.id   6ada5db316f93b78127e732115cc08cc
#
_cell.length_a   1.000
_cell.length_b   1.000
_cell.length_c   1.000
_cell.angle_alpha   90.00
_cell.angle_beta   90.00
_cell.angle_gamma   90.00
#
_symmetry.space_group_name_H-M   'P 1'
#
loop_
_entity.id
_entity.type
_entity.pdbx_description
1 polymer ?
#
loop_
_entity_poly.entity_id
_entity_poly.type
_entity_poly.pdbx_seq_one_letter_code
_entity_poly.pdbx_strand_id
1 'polypeptide(L)'
;MSNYLKIKKFKDINLDDPFFNSLKADYNGFENWFKRKNEEKAYVLEDNGLQGFLYLKIERNIVDDVEPIIKADKILKIGTMKVNAHGTRLGERFVKKALDHAIKENVDIIYVTVFEKHKSLVDLFKKYGFEKHGTKSSQNGTESVLAKNFDDKNDILLNYPLIKTSNVNKYILSIYPEYHSKMFPDSLLNTETFDLLEDKSHTNSIHKIYICKMDDVREFKKGDIIVIYRTTDIKGRAEYRSVV
;
A
#
# COMPACT_ATOMS: atom_id res chain seq x y z
N MET A 1 17.47 1.26 -13.52
CA MET A 1 16.63 2.06 -12.60
C MET A 1 15.63 1.11 -11.98
N SER A 2 15.49 1.10 -10.68
CA SER A 2 14.75 0.04 -10.00
C SER A 2 13.43 0.59 -9.45
N ASN A 3 12.29 0.25 -10.08
CA ASN A 3 10.95 0.58 -9.60
C ASN A 3 10.48 -0.34 -8.46
N TYR A 4 11.42 -0.76 -7.60
CA TYR A 4 11.16 -1.61 -6.45
C TYR A 4 11.06 -0.78 -5.17
N LEU A 5 10.06 -1.11 -4.31
CA LEU A 5 9.93 -0.49 -2.99
C LEU A 5 11.03 -1.00 -2.06
N LYS A 6 11.95 -0.12 -1.70
CA LYS A 6 13.04 -0.41 -0.76
C LYS A 6 12.62 -0.03 0.66
N ILE A 7 13.20 -0.72 1.63
CA ILE A 7 13.13 -0.30 3.03
C ILE A 7 14.45 0.39 3.37
N LYS A 8 14.38 1.65 3.78
CA LYS A 8 15.54 2.43 4.23
C LYS A 8 15.31 2.98 5.63
N LYS A 9 16.39 3.14 6.40
CA LYS A 9 16.34 3.95 7.62
C LYS A 9 16.25 5.43 7.23
N PHE A 10 15.60 6.23 8.08
CA PHE A 10 15.47 7.67 7.83
C PHE A 10 16.80 8.35 7.62
N LYS A 11 17.86 7.98 8.36
CA LYS A 11 19.20 8.51 8.20
C LYS A 11 19.84 8.24 6.83
N ASP A 12 19.37 7.21 6.12
CA ASP A 12 19.89 6.82 4.80
C ASP A 12 19.06 7.43 3.66
N ILE A 13 18.11 8.32 3.99
CA ILE A 13 17.23 9.00 3.03
C ILE A 13 17.65 10.47 2.96
N ASN A 14 17.89 10.97 1.75
CA ASN A 14 18.25 12.37 1.55
C ASN A 14 17.07 13.30 1.86
N LEU A 15 17.10 13.96 3.01
CA LEU A 15 16.07 14.92 3.43
C LEU A 15 16.06 16.20 2.57
N ASP A 16 17.16 16.51 1.89
CA ASP A 16 17.26 17.70 1.02
C ASP A 16 16.71 17.44 -0.40
N ASP A 17 16.25 16.20 -0.67
CA ASP A 17 15.58 15.93 -1.93
C ASP A 17 14.33 16.84 -2.07
N PRO A 18 14.15 17.51 -3.22
CA PRO A 18 12.98 18.36 -3.49
C PRO A 18 11.64 17.66 -3.27
N PHE A 19 11.63 16.34 -3.31
CA PHE A 19 10.48 15.53 -2.95
C PHE A 19 9.86 15.95 -1.61
N PHE A 20 10.64 16.33 -0.62
CA PHE A 20 10.14 16.71 0.72
C PHE A 20 9.67 18.17 0.84
N ASN A 21 9.87 19.03 -0.16
CA ASN A 21 9.56 20.47 -0.04
C ASN A 21 8.10 20.75 0.38
N SER A 22 7.12 20.03 -0.19
CA SER A 22 5.72 20.24 0.20
C SER A 22 5.43 19.77 1.64
N LEU A 23 6.07 18.71 2.11
CA LEU A 23 5.93 18.27 3.50
C LEU A 23 6.58 19.26 4.47
N LYS A 24 7.73 19.83 4.12
CA LYS A 24 8.38 20.90 4.90
C LYS A 24 7.52 22.16 4.95
N ALA A 25 6.81 22.47 3.86
CA ALA A 25 5.88 23.62 3.80
C ALA A 25 4.60 23.38 4.60
N ASP A 26 4.07 22.15 4.59
CA ASP A 26 2.82 21.80 5.27
C ASP A 26 3.00 21.59 6.77
N TYR A 27 4.17 21.14 7.21
CA TYR A 27 4.44 20.76 8.60
C TYR A 27 5.65 21.52 9.15
N ASN A 28 5.38 22.54 9.95
CA ASN A 28 6.44 23.24 10.68
C ASN A 28 7.19 22.23 11.58
N GLY A 29 8.51 22.23 11.50
CA GLY A 29 9.36 21.28 12.25
C GLY A 29 9.48 19.89 11.63
N PHE A 30 9.03 19.66 10.37
CA PHE A 30 9.17 18.39 9.66
C PHE A 30 10.60 17.86 9.64
N GLU A 31 11.57 18.72 9.39
CA GLU A 31 13.00 18.32 9.36
C GLU A 31 13.50 17.81 10.71
N ASN A 32 13.13 18.50 11.80
CA ASN A 32 13.48 18.09 13.16
C ASN A 32 12.80 16.76 13.53
N TRP A 33 11.54 16.60 13.12
CA TRP A 33 10.81 15.34 13.30
C TRP A 33 11.48 14.21 12.53
N PHE A 34 11.86 14.44 11.28
CA PHE A 34 12.52 13.45 10.41
C PHE A 34 13.88 13.01 11.00
N LYS A 35 14.70 13.97 11.44
CA LYS A 35 16.02 13.71 12.06
C LYS A 35 15.90 12.90 13.36
N ARG A 36 14.86 13.12 14.17
CA ARG A 36 14.59 12.32 15.39
C ARG A 36 14.23 10.86 15.08
N LYS A 37 13.79 10.57 13.85
CA LYS A 37 13.42 9.25 13.38
C LYS A 37 14.57 8.48 12.73
N ASN A 38 15.83 8.89 12.91
CA ASN A 38 17.00 8.41 12.19
C ASN A 38 17.11 6.87 12.08
N GLU A 39 16.74 6.12 13.12
CA GLU A 39 16.80 4.65 13.16
C GLU A 39 15.50 3.97 12.70
N GLU A 40 14.43 4.72 12.56
CA GLU A 40 13.15 4.22 12.04
C GLU A 40 13.28 3.87 10.56
N LYS A 41 12.35 3.03 10.06
CA LYS A 41 12.37 2.55 8.67
C LYS A 41 11.17 3.08 7.92
N ALA A 42 11.38 3.40 6.66
CA ALA A 42 10.32 3.76 5.71
C ALA A 42 10.45 2.96 4.41
N TYR A 43 9.33 2.77 3.73
CA TYR A 43 9.33 2.29 2.36
C TYR A 43 9.57 3.47 1.43
N VAL A 44 10.49 3.32 0.50
CA VAL A 44 10.84 4.35 -0.48
C VAL A 44 10.84 3.77 -1.90
N LEU A 45 10.38 4.58 -2.85
CA LEU A 45 10.60 4.36 -4.26
C LEU A 45 11.57 5.43 -4.77
N GLU A 46 12.64 4.99 -5.43
CA GLU A 46 13.67 5.86 -6.01
C GLU A 46 13.81 5.58 -7.50
N ASP A 47 13.59 6.62 -8.29
CA ASP A 47 13.87 6.65 -9.72
C ASP A 47 14.29 8.08 -10.08
N ASN A 48 15.60 8.31 -10.31
CA ASN A 48 16.18 9.66 -10.48
C ASN A 48 15.78 10.65 -9.36
N GLY A 49 15.88 10.22 -8.09
CA GLY A 49 15.39 10.89 -6.90
C GLY A 49 14.20 10.16 -6.27
N LEU A 50 13.69 10.69 -5.16
CA LEU A 50 12.56 10.11 -4.47
C LEU A 50 11.27 10.30 -5.28
N GLN A 51 10.54 9.22 -5.49
CA GLN A 51 9.21 9.20 -6.12
C GLN A 51 8.10 8.82 -5.15
N GLY A 52 8.45 8.13 -4.06
CA GLY A 52 7.49 7.73 -3.05
C GLY A 52 8.12 7.48 -1.70
N PHE A 53 7.37 7.81 -0.64
CA PHE A 53 7.77 7.65 0.75
C PHE A 53 6.56 7.21 1.59
N LEU A 54 6.72 6.16 2.39
CA LEU A 54 5.71 5.67 3.32
C LEU A 54 6.35 5.29 4.65
N TYR A 55 5.97 5.99 5.69
CA TYR A 55 6.33 5.66 7.07
C TYR A 55 5.12 5.09 7.81
N LEU A 56 5.30 3.93 8.41
CA LEU A 56 4.30 3.21 9.20
C LEU A 56 4.76 3.09 10.64
N LYS A 57 3.83 3.25 11.59
CA LYS A 57 4.10 3.13 13.03
C LYS A 57 3.02 2.31 13.71
N ILE A 58 3.41 1.33 14.50
CA ILE A 58 2.49 0.62 15.39
C ILE A 58 2.30 1.44 16.67
N GLU A 59 1.06 1.66 17.03
CA GLU A 59 0.61 2.25 18.29
C GLU A 59 -0.25 1.22 19.04
N ARG A 60 -0.38 1.37 20.36
CA ARG A 60 -1.08 0.38 21.18
C ARG A 60 -2.07 1.06 22.12
N ASN A 61 -3.18 0.39 22.37
CA ASN A 61 -4.21 0.70 23.32
C ASN A 61 -5.00 1.99 22.98
N ILE A 62 -4.34 3.11 22.86
CA ILE A 62 -5.00 4.40 22.70
C ILE A 62 -4.20 5.35 21.79
N VAL A 63 -4.93 6.08 20.95
CA VAL A 63 -4.46 7.28 20.25
C VAL A 63 -5.30 8.43 20.75
N ASP A 64 -4.72 9.27 21.58
CA ASP A 64 -5.39 10.36 22.30
C ASP A 64 -5.13 11.75 21.71
N ASP A 65 -4.30 11.81 20.67
CA ASP A 65 -4.00 13.05 19.93
C ASP A 65 -4.98 13.28 18.74
N VAL A 66 -6.10 12.55 18.72
CA VAL A 66 -7.19 12.66 17.74
C VAL A 66 -8.55 12.74 18.44
N GLU A 67 -9.55 13.36 17.80
CA GLU A 67 -10.90 13.52 18.34
C GLU A 67 -11.94 13.02 17.32
N PRO A 68 -12.77 12.01 17.69
CA PRO A 68 -12.72 11.21 18.92
C PRO A 68 -11.45 10.33 19.00
N ILE A 69 -11.09 9.93 20.21
CA ILE A 69 -9.94 9.05 20.46
C ILE A 69 -10.13 7.69 19.80
N ILE A 70 -9.02 7.07 19.36
CA ILE A 70 -9.03 5.69 18.85
C ILE A 70 -8.57 4.75 19.96
N LYS A 71 -9.34 3.67 20.19
CA LYS A 71 -9.01 2.61 21.15
C LYS A 71 -9.01 1.27 20.44
N ALA A 72 -7.90 0.55 20.49
CA ALA A 72 -7.75 -0.81 20.00
C ALA A 72 -6.42 -1.39 20.52
N ASP A 73 -6.29 -2.69 20.58
CA ASP A 73 -5.07 -3.33 21.13
C ASP A 73 -3.85 -3.01 20.26
N LYS A 74 -4.03 -3.05 18.94
CA LYS A 74 -2.95 -2.78 18.00
C LYS A 74 -3.44 -1.91 16.84
N ILE A 75 -2.83 -0.76 16.70
CA ILE A 75 -3.23 0.29 15.76
C ILE A 75 -2.06 0.58 14.82
N LEU A 76 -2.31 0.61 13.52
CA LEU A 76 -1.32 1.04 12.53
C LEU A 76 -1.57 2.49 12.13
N LYS A 77 -0.60 3.34 12.37
CA LYS A 77 -0.58 4.72 11.86
C LYS A 77 0.17 4.78 10.54
N ILE A 78 -0.45 5.33 9.52
CA ILE A 78 0.27 5.85 8.35
C ILE A 78 0.81 7.22 8.77
N GLY A 79 2.06 7.24 9.26
CA GLY A 79 2.66 8.45 9.85
C GLY A 79 3.03 9.50 8.80
N THR A 80 3.39 9.06 7.59
CA THR A 80 3.61 9.92 6.43
C THR A 80 3.48 9.08 5.17
N MET A 81 2.71 9.56 4.22
CA MET A 81 2.65 9.00 2.87
C MET A 81 2.71 10.13 1.85
N LYS A 82 3.67 10.06 0.96
CA LYS A 82 3.80 10.99 -0.16
C LYS A 82 4.25 10.24 -1.41
N VAL A 83 3.69 10.59 -2.55
CA VAL A 83 4.10 10.11 -3.87
C VAL A 83 4.14 11.27 -4.85
N ASN A 84 5.09 11.25 -5.79
CA ASN A 84 5.05 12.12 -6.95
C ASN A 84 4.03 11.54 -7.93
N ALA A 85 2.88 12.22 -8.07
CA ALA A 85 1.80 11.79 -8.94
C ALA A 85 2.13 12.10 -10.40
N HIS A 86 2.23 11.05 -11.23
CA HIS A 86 2.48 11.17 -12.66
C HIS A 86 1.61 10.21 -13.50
N GLY A 87 0.41 9.89 -12.99
CA GLY A 87 -0.60 9.12 -13.73
C GLY A 87 -0.43 7.60 -13.67
N THR A 88 0.58 7.08 -13.00
CA THR A 88 0.91 5.63 -12.93
C THR A 88 0.23 4.89 -11.78
N ARG A 89 -0.71 5.51 -11.07
CA ARG A 89 -1.38 4.94 -9.87
C ARG A 89 -0.43 4.53 -8.74
N LEU A 90 0.71 5.18 -8.64
CA LEU A 90 1.72 4.88 -7.62
C LEU A 90 1.14 4.97 -6.19
N GLY A 91 0.20 5.89 -5.95
CA GLY A 91 -0.51 5.99 -4.67
C GLY A 91 -1.26 4.69 -4.29
N GLU A 92 -1.87 3.99 -5.25
CA GLU A 92 -2.53 2.69 -4.97
C GLU A 92 -1.53 1.65 -4.47
N ARG A 93 -0.32 1.61 -5.03
CA ARG A 93 0.75 0.69 -4.58
C ARG A 93 1.18 0.97 -3.14
N PHE A 94 1.26 2.25 -2.76
CA PHE A 94 1.61 2.62 -1.38
C PHE A 94 0.48 2.32 -0.39
N VAL A 95 -0.78 2.54 -0.77
CA VAL A 95 -1.94 2.13 0.04
C VAL A 95 -1.96 0.61 0.19
N LYS A 96 -1.73 -0.15 -0.90
CA LYS A 96 -1.60 -1.61 -0.83
C LYS A 96 -0.53 -2.01 0.17
N LYS A 97 0.67 -1.41 0.10
CA LYS A 97 1.77 -1.73 1.01
C LYS A 97 1.41 -1.46 2.48
N ALA A 98 0.67 -0.38 2.77
CA ALA A 98 0.21 -0.08 4.13
C ALA A 98 -0.81 -1.13 4.60
N LEU A 99 -1.75 -1.54 3.75
CA LEU A 99 -2.75 -2.55 4.06
C LEU A 99 -2.13 -3.95 4.21
N ASP A 100 -1.19 -4.34 3.34
CA ASP A 100 -0.42 -5.59 3.47
C ASP A 100 0.35 -5.63 4.80
N HIS A 101 0.92 -4.49 5.21
CA HIS A 101 1.61 -4.37 6.50
C HIS A 101 0.62 -4.51 7.67
N ALA A 102 -0.57 -3.92 7.55
CA ALA A 102 -1.61 -4.02 8.56
C ALA A 102 -2.04 -5.49 8.79
N ILE A 103 -2.26 -6.25 7.71
CA ILE A 103 -2.60 -7.68 7.78
C ILE A 103 -1.44 -8.48 8.39
N LYS A 104 -0.21 -8.25 7.91
CA LYS A 104 0.99 -8.94 8.41
C LYS A 104 1.18 -8.74 9.91
N GLU A 105 0.93 -7.53 10.40
CA GLU A 105 1.05 -7.17 11.81
C GLU A 105 -0.20 -7.52 12.62
N ASN A 106 -1.27 -8.01 11.99
CA ASN A 106 -2.55 -8.32 12.62
C ASN A 106 -3.03 -7.15 13.48
N VAL A 107 -3.22 -5.98 12.85
CA VAL A 107 -3.73 -4.79 13.53
C VAL A 107 -5.26 -4.74 13.49
N ASP A 108 -5.87 -4.14 14.50
CA ASP A 108 -7.32 -3.98 14.59
C ASP A 108 -7.81 -2.81 13.73
N ILE A 109 -7.03 -1.73 13.70
CA ILE A 109 -7.36 -0.47 13.02
C ILE A 109 -6.12 0.07 12.32
N ILE A 110 -6.31 0.58 11.11
CA ILE A 110 -5.32 1.42 10.42
C ILE A 110 -5.89 2.82 10.25
N TYR A 111 -5.08 3.86 10.51
CA TYR A 111 -5.50 5.24 10.34
C TYR A 111 -4.41 6.13 9.75
N VAL A 112 -4.86 7.27 9.21
CA VAL A 112 -4.02 8.34 8.67
C VAL A 112 -4.60 9.69 9.05
N THR A 113 -3.74 10.67 9.30
CA THR A 113 -4.11 12.08 9.39
C THR A 113 -3.72 12.79 8.10
N VAL A 114 -4.63 13.59 7.55
CA VAL A 114 -4.43 14.23 6.25
C VAL A 114 -5.17 15.57 6.20
N PHE A 115 -4.53 16.60 5.65
CA PHE A 115 -5.22 17.86 5.36
C PHE A 115 -6.23 17.69 4.23
N GLU A 116 -7.43 18.24 4.38
CA GLU A 116 -8.51 18.12 3.39
C GLU A 116 -8.15 18.73 2.02
N LYS A 117 -7.16 19.62 1.97
CA LYS A 117 -6.62 20.15 0.70
C LYS A 117 -6.04 19.06 -0.22
N HIS A 118 -5.60 17.92 0.34
CA HIS A 118 -5.07 16.78 -0.41
C HIS A 118 -6.21 15.84 -0.88
N LYS A 119 -7.21 16.39 -1.59
CA LYS A 119 -8.44 15.69 -2.00
C LYS A 119 -8.17 14.34 -2.66
N SER A 120 -7.24 14.29 -3.62
CA SER A 120 -6.91 13.04 -4.34
C SER A 120 -6.41 11.93 -3.41
N LEU A 121 -5.67 12.28 -2.36
CA LEU A 121 -5.21 11.33 -1.36
C LEU A 121 -6.35 10.88 -0.44
N VAL A 122 -7.21 11.80 -0.02
CA VAL A 122 -8.42 11.49 0.75
C VAL A 122 -9.33 10.54 -0.01
N ASP A 123 -9.58 10.82 -1.30
CA ASP A 123 -10.43 9.99 -2.16
C ASP A 123 -9.81 8.60 -2.39
N LEU A 124 -8.49 8.54 -2.51
CA LEU A 124 -7.76 7.28 -2.62
C LEU A 124 -7.96 6.41 -1.37
N PHE A 125 -7.82 6.96 -0.17
CA PHE A 125 -8.06 6.20 1.06
C PHE A 125 -9.52 5.76 1.18
N LYS A 126 -10.48 6.65 0.90
CA LYS A 126 -11.91 6.33 0.94
C LYS A 126 -12.28 5.20 -0.04
N LYS A 127 -11.68 5.19 -1.24
CA LYS A 127 -11.87 4.11 -2.23
C LYS A 127 -11.55 2.74 -1.65
N TYR A 128 -10.59 2.64 -0.74
CA TYR A 128 -10.16 1.40 -0.09
C TYR A 128 -10.68 1.23 1.34
N GLY A 129 -11.84 1.84 1.62
CA GLY A 129 -12.61 1.58 2.84
C GLY A 129 -12.18 2.35 4.07
N PHE A 130 -11.34 3.39 3.94
CA PHE A 130 -11.12 4.33 5.02
C PHE A 130 -12.32 5.27 5.12
N GLU A 131 -12.80 5.48 6.34
CA GLU A 131 -13.92 6.37 6.64
C GLU A 131 -13.43 7.53 7.51
N LYS A 132 -14.14 8.65 7.49
CA LYS A 132 -13.84 9.78 8.38
C LYS A 132 -14.15 9.37 9.80
N HIS A 133 -13.12 9.26 10.62
CA HIS A 133 -13.22 8.99 12.06
C HIS A 133 -13.41 10.28 12.85
N GLY A 134 -12.66 11.32 12.49
CA GLY A 134 -12.68 12.57 13.23
C GLY A 134 -11.64 13.56 12.75
N THR A 135 -11.02 14.27 13.66
CA THR A 135 -10.03 15.32 13.39
C THR A 135 -8.83 15.25 14.32
N LYS A 136 -7.73 15.82 13.87
CA LYS A 136 -6.55 16.09 14.69
C LYS A 136 -6.17 17.55 14.53
N SER A 137 -6.15 18.27 15.66
CA SER A 137 -5.70 19.67 15.70
C SER A 137 -4.27 19.77 16.19
N SER A 138 -3.47 20.59 15.52
CA SER A 138 -2.08 20.85 15.87
C SER A 138 -1.71 22.29 15.51
N GLN A 139 -0.50 22.71 15.84
CA GLN A 139 0.03 24.02 15.40
C GLN A 139 0.09 24.18 13.87
N ASN A 140 0.05 23.08 13.11
CA ASN A 140 0.07 23.11 11.65
C ASN A 140 -1.35 23.20 11.05
N GLY A 141 -2.39 23.23 11.91
CA GLY A 141 -3.79 23.25 11.50
C GLY A 141 -4.56 22.00 11.89
N THR A 142 -5.75 21.83 11.32
CA THR A 142 -6.62 20.69 11.57
C THR A 142 -6.58 19.72 10.39
N GLU A 143 -6.27 18.47 10.67
CA GLU A 143 -6.26 17.36 9.75
C GLU A 143 -7.51 16.49 9.93
N SER A 144 -8.06 15.93 8.87
CA SER A 144 -9.03 14.85 8.94
C SER A 144 -8.34 13.55 9.35
N VAL A 145 -8.94 12.82 10.26
CA VAL A 145 -8.54 11.45 10.63
C VAL A 145 -9.39 10.49 9.82
N LEU A 146 -8.75 9.73 8.94
CA LEU A 146 -9.38 8.64 8.21
C LEU A 146 -8.94 7.33 8.83
N ALA A 147 -9.88 6.46 9.15
CA ALA A 147 -9.61 5.16 9.77
C ALA A 147 -10.31 4.03 9.01
N LYS A 148 -9.72 2.84 9.07
CA LYS A 148 -10.29 1.62 8.52
C LYS A 148 -10.18 0.51 9.55
N ASN A 149 -11.33 -0.07 9.90
CA ASN A 149 -11.43 -1.35 10.59
C ASN A 149 -11.43 -2.48 9.58
N PHE A 150 -11.01 -3.66 10.01
CA PHE A 150 -11.01 -4.86 9.18
C PHE A 150 -12.29 -5.69 9.39
N ASP A 151 -13.45 -5.01 9.33
CA ASP A 151 -14.76 -5.64 9.41
C ASP A 151 -15.22 -6.10 8.02
N ASP A 152 -16.03 -7.18 7.97
CA ASP A 152 -16.60 -7.65 6.71
C ASP A 152 -17.66 -6.68 6.17
N LYS A 153 -17.35 -6.05 5.05
CA LYS A 153 -18.23 -5.16 4.30
C LYS A 153 -18.73 -5.89 3.05
N ASN A 154 -19.94 -5.55 2.58
CA ASN A 154 -20.51 -6.18 1.39
C ASN A 154 -19.94 -5.67 0.04
N ASP A 155 -18.88 -4.90 0.07
CA ASP A 155 -18.20 -4.36 -1.11
C ASP A 155 -16.75 -4.83 -1.16
N ILE A 156 -16.33 -5.42 -2.29
CA ILE A 156 -14.99 -6.01 -2.47
C ILE A 156 -13.88 -4.97 -2.30
N LEU A 157 -14.10 -3.73 -2.77
CA LEU A 157 -13.11 -2.66 -2.66
C LEU A 157 -12.98 -2.16 -1.22
N LEU A 158 -14.12 -1.92 -0.59
CA LEU A 158 -14.15 -1.45 0.80
C LEU A 158 -13.63 -2.52 1.76
N ASN A 159 -13.77 -3.81 1.40
CA ASN A 159 -13.22 -4.93 2.17
C ASN A 159 -11.72 -5.12 1.98
N TYR A 160 -11.18 -4.72 0.82
CA TYR A 160 -9.76 -4.96 0.56
C TYR A 160 -8.89 -4.53 1.76
N PRO A 161 -7.92 -5.33 2.23
CA PRO A 161 -7.41 -6.57 1.66
C PRO A 161 -8.09 -7.87 2.14
N LEU A 162 -9.18 -7.80 2.90
CA LEU A 162 -9.90 -9.00 3.34
C LEU A 162 -10.60 -9.69 2.17
N ILE A 163 -10.57 -11.03 2.19
CA ILE A 163 -11.17 -11.87 1.16
C ILE A 163 -12.24 -12.74 1.81
N LYS A 164 -13.46 -12.69 1.27
CA LYS A 164 -14.54 -13.58 1.68
C LYS A 164 -14.33 -14.96 1.06
N THR A 165 -14.08 -15.97 1.87
CA THR A 165 -13.72 -17.32 1.40
C THR A 165 -14.86 -18.33 1.42
N SER A 166 -16.00 -17.97 2.03
CA SER A 166 -17.18 -18.84 2.14
C SER A 166 -18.13 -18.64 0.96
N ASN A 167 -18.68 -19.76 0.44
CA ASN A 167 -19.68 -19.77 -0.63
C ASN A 167 -19.26 -19.07 -1.93
N VAL A 168 -17.96 -19.15 -2.27
CA VAL A 168 -17.39 -18.63 -3.51
C VAL A 168 -16.58 -19.70 -4.21
N ASN A 169 -16.52 -19.65 -5.54
CA ASN A 169 -15.66 -20.55 -6.29
C ASN A 169 -14.19 -20.12 -6.12
N LYS A 170 -13.31 -21.10 -6.26
CA LYS A 170 -11.87 -20.89 -6.16
C LYS A 170 -11.21 -21.48 -7.39
N TYR A 171 -10.44 -20.68 -8.10
CA TYR A 171 -9.76 -21.05 -9.33
C TYR A 171 -8.26 -20.85 -9.18
N ILE A 172 -7.48 -21.62 -9.93
CA ILE A 172 -6.03 -21.42 -10.05
C ILE A 172 -5.75 -20.83 -11.43
N LEU A 173 -5.10 -19.68 -11.47
CA LEU A 173 -4.65 -19.06 -12.70
C LEU A 173 -3.14 -19.17 -12.81
N SER A 174 -2.69 -19.96 -13.78
CA SER A 174 -1.27 -20.09 -14.08
C SER A 174 -0.79 -18.94 -14.94
N ILE A 175 0.23 -18.22 -14.49
CA ILE A 175 0.81 -17.07 -15.18
C ILE A 175 2.30 -17.33 -15.41
N TYR A 176 2.78 -17.01 -16.63
CA TYR A 176 4.21 -17.06 -16.93
C TYR A 176 4.99 -16.04 -16.08
N PRO A 177 6.22 -16.36 -15.70
CA PRO A 177 7.04 -15.54 -14.80
C PRO A 177 7.16 -14.09 -15.22
N GLU A 178 7.42 -13.81 -16.50
CA GLU A 178 7.55 -12.46 -17.03
C GLU A 178 6.30 -11.59 -16.84
N TYR A 179 5.10 -12.16 -16.97
CA TYR A 179 3.84 -11.45 -16.72
C TYR A 179 3.53 -11.33 -15.24
N HIS A 180 3.87 -12.39 -14.47
CA HIS A 180 3.67 -12.39 -13.02
C HIS A 180 4.44 -11.25 -12.36
N SER A 181 5.74 -11.14 -12.62
CA SER A 181 6.59 -10.13 -12.00
C SER A 181 6.20 -8.70 -12.39
N LYS A 182 5.76 -8.48 -13.64
CA LYS A 182 5.22 -7.18 -14.09
C LYS A 182 3.89 -6.82 -13.41
N MET A 183 3.02 -7.80 -13.16
CA MET A 183 1.72 -7.56 -12.52
C MET A 183 1.82 -7.42 -11.01
N PHE A 184 2.74 -8.15 -10.37
CA PHE A 184 2.88 -8.25 -8.92
C PHE A 184 4.28 -7.82 -8.47
N PRO A 185 4.59 -6.50 -8.52
CA PRO A 185 5.95 -5.99 -8.30
C PRO A 185 6.49 -6.25 -6.89
N ASP A 186 5.61 -6.48 -5.93
CA ASP A 186 5.99 -6.77 -4.54
C ASP A 186 6.22 -8.27 -4.27
N SER A 187 6.05 -9.12 -5.29
CA SER A 187 6.19 -10.58 -5.24
C SER A 187 7.33 -11.12 -6.10
N LEU A 188 8.34 -10.28 -6.35
CA LEU A 188 9.57 -10.68 -7.06
C LEU A 188 10.30 -11.78 -6.30
N LEU A 189 10.89 -12.72 -7.04
CA LEU A 189 11.81 -13.70 -6.52
C LEU A 189 13.18 -13.06 -6.25
N ASN A 190 13.92 -13.59 -5.27
CA ASN A 190 15.29 -13.14 -4.98
C ASN A 190 16.26 -13.37 -6.17
N THR A 191 15.86 -14.22 -7.13
CA THR A 191 16.63 -14.55 -8.33
C THR A 191 16.27 -13.66 -9.52
N GLU A 192 15.26 -12.81 -9.42
CA GLU A 192 14.85 -11.90 -10.48
C GLU A 192 15.53 -10.54 -10.35
N THR A 193 15.82 -9.91 -11.46
CA THR A 193 16.37 -8.56 -11.48
C THR A 193 15.26 -7.53 -11.36
N PHE A 194 15.55 -6.42 -10.67
CA PHE A 194 14.58 -5.32 -10.49
C PHE A 194 14.28 -4.54 -11.76
N ASP A 195 15.05 -4.78 -12.83
CA ASP A 195 14.91 -4.11 -14.13
C ASP A 195 13.61 -4.50 -14.87
N LEU A 196 12.95 -5.58 -14.41
CA LEU A 196 11.65 -6.02 -14.93
C LEU A 196 10.48 -5.13 -14.49
N LEU A 197 10.67 -4.31 -13.46
CA LEU A 197 9.62 -3.48 -12.90
C LEU A 197 9.55 -2.12 -13.61
N GLU A 198 8.38 -1.79 -14.09
CA GLU A 198 8.08 -0.51 -14.69
C GLU A 198 7.08 0.27 -13.84
N ASP A 199 7.28 1.58 -13.71
CA ASP A 199 6.30 2.46 -13.05
C ASP A 199 5.15 2.75 -14.01
N LYS A 200 4.23 1.81 -14.10
CA LYS A 200 3.04 1.86 -14.95
C LYS A 200 1.77 1.60 -14.16
N SER A 201 0.65 2.09 -14.66
CA SER A 201 -0.65 1.97 -14.00
C SER A 201 -1.04 0.52 -13.70
N HIS A 202 -0.79 -0.42 -14.62
CA HIS A 202 -1.13 -1.83 -14.39
C HIS A 202 -0.21 -2.50 -13.37
N THR A 203 1.05 -2.07 -13.26
CA THR A 203 2.00 -2.56 -12.25
C THR A 203 1.62 -2.06 -10.86
N ASN A 204 1.27 -0.77 -10.73
CA ASN A 204 1.00 -0.13 -9.44
C ASN A 204 -0.43 -0.32 -8.93
N SER A 205 -1.39 -0.53 -9.84
CA SER A 205 -2.79 -0.67 -9.48
C SER A 205 -3.02 -1.88 -8.57
N ILE A 206 -3.88 -1.72 -7.57
CA ILE A 206 -4.42 -2.83 -6.78
C ILE A 206 -5.28 -3.72 -7.67
N HIS A 207 -6.11 -3.13 -8.53
CA HIS A 207 -6.88 -3.87 -9.53
C HIS A 207 -5.98 -4.32 -10.67
N LYS A 208 -5.96 -5.62 -10.91
CA LYS A 208 -5.24 -6.20 -12.04
C LYS A 208 -6.22 -6.53 -13.17
N ILE A 209 -5.78 -6.32 -14.39
CA ILE A 209 -6.51 -6.75 -15.59
C ILE A 209 -5.64 -7.80 -16.27
N TYR A 210 -6.19 -8.99 -16.43
CA TYR A 210 -5.54 -10.09 -17.14
C TYR A 210 -6.45 -10.57 -18.26
N ILE A 211 -5.95 -10.57 -19.47
CA ILE A 211 -6.68 -11.02 -20.66
C ILE A 211 -6.09 -12.35 -21.09
N CYS A 212 -6.90 -13.39 -21.13
CA CYS A 212 -6.50 -14.71 -21.54
C CYS A 212 -7.59 -15.40 -22.38
N LYS A 213 -7.17 -16.38 -23.16
CA LYS A 213 -8.10 -17.28 -23.86
C LYS A 213 -8.09 -18.62 -23.13
N MET A 214 -9.06 -18.79 -22.23
CA MET A 214 -9.25 -20.02 -21.47
C MET A 214 -10.72 -20.44 -21.59
N ASP A 215 -10.97 -21.74 -21.69
CA ASP A 215 -12.32 -22.27 -21.90
C ASP A 215 -13.21 -21.95 -20.68
N ASP A 216 -12.69 -22.08 -19.46
CA ASP A 216 -13.43 -21.92 -18.22
C ASP A 216 -13.63 -20.46 -17.76
N VAL A 217 -13.07 -19.46 -18.49
CA VAL A 217 -13.19 -18.06 -18.08
C VAL A 217 -14.63 -17.55 -17.99
N ARG A 218 -15.53 -18.20 -18.74
CA ARG A 218 -16.97 -17.86 -18.74
C ARG A 218 -17.69 -18.25 -17.45
N GLU A 219 -17.11 -19.15 -16.67
CA GLU A 219 -17.66 -19.62 -15.40
C GLU A 219 -17.36 -18.65 -14.24
N PHE A 220 -16.41 -17.73 -14.42
CA PHE A 220 -16.00 -16.79 -13.38
C PHE A 220 -17.11 -15.79 -13.06
N LYS A 221 -17.35 -15.59 -11.78
CA LYS A 221 -18.32 -14.63 -11.26
C LYS A 221 -17.63 -13.60 -10.38
N LYS A 222 -18.24 -12.42 -10.28
CA LYS A 222 -17.78 -11.39 -9.35
C LYS A 222 -17.80 -11.95 -7.92
N GLY A 223 -16.66 -11.85 -7.23
CA GLY A 223 -16.47 -12.39 -5.87
C GLY A 223 -15.77 -13.74 -5.82
N ASP A 224 -15.59 -14.44 -6.95
CA ASP A 224 -14.79 -15.65 -6.99
C ASP A 224 -13.33 -15.37 -6.68
N ILE A 225 -12.66 -16.33 -6.08
CA ILE A 225 -11.25 -16.23 -5.70
C ILE A 225 -10.38 -16.83 -6.81
N ILE A 226 -9.39 -16.06 -7.24
CA ILE A 226 -8.38 -16.52 -8.20
C ILE A 226 -7.04 -16.59 -7.48
N VAL A 227 -6.54 -17.82 -7.30
CA VAL A 227 -5.19 -18.07 -6.77
C VAL A 227 -4.21 -17.97 -7.93
N ILE A 228 -3.32 -17.02 -7.85
CA ILE A 228 -2.29 -16.83 -8.87
C ILE A 228 -1.16 -17.83 -8.66
N TYR A 229 -0.91 -18.66 -9.69
CA TYR A 229 0.18 -19.60 -9.73
C TYR A 229 1.22 -19.13 -10.75
N ARG A 230 2.42 -18.80 -10.26
CA ARG A 230 3.55 -18.48 -11.13
C ARG A 230 4.17 -19.78 -11.63
N THR A 231 4.18 -19.98 -12.95
CA THR A 231 4.84 -21.14 -13.56
C THR A 231 6.38 -21.02 -13.42
N THR A 232 7.09 -22.11 -13.69
CA THR A 232 8.56 -22.12 -13.65
C THR A 232 9.16 -21.67 -14.98
N ASP A 233 10.30 -20.98 -14.92
CA ASP A 233 11.14 -20.67 -16.08
C ASP A 233 11.95 -21.89 -16.55
N ILE A 234 12.15 -22.87 -15.65
CA ILE A 234 13.02 -24.03 -15.89
C ILE A 234 12.15 -25.27 -15.95
N LYS A 235 12.20 -25.96 -17.07
CA LYS A 235 11.48 -27.23 -17.28
C LYS A 235 11.84 -28.23 -16.15
N GLY A 236 10.84 -28.63 -15.34
CA GLY A 236 11.00 -29.59 -14.25
C GLY A 236 11.22 -29.00 -12.85
N ARG A 237 11.28 -27.67 -12.68
CA ARG A 237 11.28 -27.02 -11.36
C ARG A 237 9.97 -26.27 -11.16
N ALA A 238 9.07 -26.84 -10.40
CA ALA A 238 7.88 -26.13 -9.93
C ALA A 238 8.24 -25.26 -8.70
N GLU A 239 8.20 -23.95 -8.86
CA GLU A 239 8.28 -23.05 -7.70
C GLU A 239 6.87 -22.63 -7.30
N TYR A 240 6.39 -23.18 -6.18
CA TYR A 240 5.08 -22.83 -5.64
C TYR A 240 5.17 -21.47 -4.93
N ARG A 241 4.49 -20.47 -5.45
CA ARG A 241 4.21 -19.24 -4.71
C ARG A 241 2.77 -18.84 -4.95
N SER A 242 1.98 -18.85 -3.87
CA SER A 242 0.66 -18.23 -3.86
C SER A 242 0.83 -16.72 -3.62
N VAL A 243 0.27 -15.91 -4.49
CA VAL A 243 0.01 -14.50 -4.24
C VAL A 243 -1.50 -14.39 -4.10
N VAL A 244 -1.95 -14.01 -2.93
CA VAL A 244 -3.36 -13.71 -2.64
C VAL A 244 -3.61 -12.23 -2.91
#